data_11d33ced683e932e132f686c38f25e1a
#
_entry.id   11d33ced683e932e132f686c38f25e1a
#
_cell.length_a   1.000
_cell.length_b   1.000
_cell.length_c   1.000
_cell.angle_alpha   90.00
_cell.angle_beta   90.00
_cell.angle_gamma   90.00
#
_symmetry.space_group_name_H-M   'P 1'
#
loop_
_entity.id
_entity.type
_entity.pdbx_description
1 polymer ?
#
loop_
_entity_poly.entity_id
_entity_poly.type
_entity_poly.pdbx_seq_one_letter_code
_entity_poly.pdbx_strand_id
1 'polypeptide(L)'
;MVPTAPDDNKSIRFRSLLMSLSNIPTKWENPGLLDEAMRTLPLQRIYDEAQEEADTYLAEAASLGDNIRAAWGYQDCVVRALMKWFKAEFFEWVDNPKCATCRSVTIAQGMVAPLPDESARGANRVELYQCSNQLCQSFERFPRYNDAFVLLQTRRGRVGEWANCFSMLCRAIGSRVRWVWNSEDHVWTEVYSTHRKRWVHVDCCEGVWDQPLLYTEGTSRLMCYTTLTLYFVAVMLTIIFSMIGWKRQIAYCIAFSADGCQDVTRRYVRDPIAHALPRQRSTEAQLQHILAEIKALRRRDLDKQDRFRLNAEEMREDAELRKIIIETLARNVARISTAAYTPGASPMEGVVATNTRVDADAQKAAERRQGGIDARRAYVAQQQQQQQQQPPQD
;
A
#
# COMPACT_ATOMS: atom_id res chain seq x y z
N MET A 1 -9.75 24.32 11.27
CA MET A 1 -8.31 24.35 11.61
C MET A 1 -7.61 25.22 10.58
N VAL A 2 -6.76 26.18 10.97
CA VAL A 2 -6.00 27.01 10.04
C VAL A 2 -4.68 26.31 9.73
N PRO A 3 -4.34 26.09 8.44
CA PRO A 3 -3.06 25.49 8.06
C PRO A 3 -1.87 26.35 8.51
N THR A 4 -0.85 25.74 9.09
CA THR A 4 0.38 26.42 9.56
C THR A 4 1.60 25.80 8.91
N ALA A 5 2.58 26.62 8.54
CA ALA A 5 3.82 26.13 7.94
C ALA A 5 4.60 25.24 8.94
N PRO A 6 5.31 24.20 8.45
CA PRO A 6 6.25 23.41 9.26
C PRO A 6 7.36 24.30 9.84
N ASP A 7 7.59 24.22 11.15
CA ASP A 7 8.55 25.07 11.89
C ASP A 7 9.54 24.26 12.75
N ASP A 8 9.29 22.97 12.94
CA ASP A 8 10.17 22.05 13.67
C ASP A 8 10.85 21.03 12.75
N ASN A 9 11.96 20.43 13.22
CA ASN A 9 12.77 19.50 12.44
C ASN A 9 12.00 18.25 11.97
N LYS A 10 10.98 17.80 12.69
CA LYS A 10 10.20 16.61 12.31
C LYS A 10 9.25 16.94 11.17
N SER A 11 8.51 18.03 11.30
CA SER A 11 7.55 18.50 10.31
C SER A 11 8.25 18.95 9.01
N ILE A 12 9.44 19.57 9.08
CA ILE A 12 10.25 19.93 7.92
C ILE A 12 10.73 18.67 7.18
N ARG A 13 11.23 17.64 7.90
CA ARG A 13 11.61 16.36 7.29
C ARG A 13 10.40 15.64 6.69
N PHE A 14 9.26 15.71 7.34
CA PHE A 14 8.04 15.12 6.83
C PHE A 14 7.55 15.81 5.57
N ARG A 15 7.60 17.16 5.53
CA ARG A 15 7.35 17.93 4.30
C ARG A 15 8.27 17.51 3.16
N SER A 16 9.58 17.41 3.41
CA SER A 16 10.56 17.00 2.40
C SER A 16 10.26 15.59 1.87
N LEU A 17 9.88 14.65 2.74
CA LEU A 17 9.46 13.31 2.35
C LEU A 17 8.22 13.35 1.45
N LEU A 18 7.14 14.02 1.87
CA LEU A 18 5.90 14.07 1.09
C LEU A 18 6.09 14.78 -0.26
N MET A 19 6.89 15.84 -0.30
CA MET A 19 7.28 16.49 -1.56
C MET A 19 8.03 15.54 -2.50
N SER A 20 8.98 14.77 -1.99
CA SER A 20 9.70 13.75 -2.77
C SER A 20 8.77 12.67 -3.30
N LEU A 21 7.89 12.14 -2.45
CA LEU A 21 6.92 11.10 -2.83
C LEU A 21 5.92 11.61 -3.87
N SER A 22 5.53 12.87 -3.81
CA SER A 22 4.60 13.48 -4.76
C SER A 22 5.14 13.54 -6.20
N ASN A 23 6.45 13.32 -6.40
CA ASN A 23 7.06 13.26 -7.74
C ASN A 23 6.91 11.88 -8.41
N ILE A 24 6.50 10.84 -7.69
CA ILE A 24 6.37 9.49 -8.27
C ILE A 24 5.30 9.47 -9.38
N PRO A 25 4.05 9.90 -9.14
CA PRO A 25 3.02 9.86 -10.17
C PRO A 25 3.29 10.78 -11.36
N THR A 26 4.03 11.88 -11.18
CA THR A 26 4.32 12.79 -12.30
C THR A 26 5.25 12.18 -13.34
N LYS A 27 6.08 11.21 -12.96
CA LYS A 27 6.94 10.48 -13.89
C LYS A 27 6.15 9.59 -14.85
N TRP A 28 4.96 9.16 -14.48
CA TRP A 28 4.10 8.34 -15.33
C TRP A 28 3.42 9.15 -16.45
N GLU A 29 3.44 10.49 -16.38
CA GLU A 29 2.86 11.34 -17.44
C GLU A 29 3.79 11.48 -18.67
N ASN A 30 4.94 10.80 -18.68
CA ASN A 30 5.83 10.79 -19.84
C ASN A 30 5.19 9.99 -21.00
N PRO A 31 4.92 10.63 -22.17
CA PRO A 31 4.25 9.94 -23.27
C PRO A 31 5.02 8.72 -23.79
N GLY A 32 6.36 8.81 -23.88
CA GLY A 32 7.19 7.70 -24.36
C GLY A 32 7.14 6.49 -23.43
N LEU A 33 7.03 6.71 -22.11
CA LEU A 33 6.84 5.64 -21.13
C LEU A 33 5.46 4.99 -21.30
N LEU A 34 4.42 5.80 -21.49
CA LEU A 34 3.06 5.30 -21.67
C LEU A 34 2.92 4.51 -22.97
N ASP A 35 3.53 4.98 -24.06
CA ASP A 35 3.56 4.25 -25.33
C ASP A 35 4.28 2.89 -25.21
N GLU A 36 5.39 2.82 -24.50
CA GLU A 36 6.10 1.57 -24.27
C GLU A 36 5.30 0.61 -23.37
N ALA A 37 4.64 1.15 -22.36
CA ALA A 37 3.73 0.39 -21.53
C ALA A 37 2.59 -0.21 -22.36
N MET A 38 1.97 0.55 -23.24
CA MET A 38 0.90 0.09 -24.14
C MET A 38 1.35 -1.01 -25.07
N ARG A 39 2.58 -0.94 -25.60
CA ARG A 39 3.16 -2.02 -26.44
C ARG A 39 3.38 -3.32 -25.67
N THR A 40 3.60 -3.22 -24.37
CA THR A 40 3.89 -4.38 -23.51
C THR A 40 2.62 -5.12 -23.09
N LEU A 41 1.47 -4.44 -23.05
CA LEU A 41 0.20 -4.99 -22.59
C LEU A 41 -0.46 -5.92 -23.63
N PRO A 42 -1.00 -7.08 -23.24
CA PRO A 42 -1.84 -7.92 -24.11
C PRO A 42 -3.26 -7.32 -24.20
N LEU A 43 -3.37 -6.16 -24.84
CA LEU A 43 -4.56 -5.31 -24.83
C LEU A 43 -5.83 -6.05 -25.23
N GLN A 44 -5.79 -6.84 -26.31
CA GLN A 44 -6.98 -7.55 -26.78
C GLN A 44 -7.51 -8.46 -25.65
N ARG A 45 -6.66 -9.26 -25.05
CA ARG A 45 -7.05 -10.17 -23.96
C ARG A 45 -7.61 -9.42 -22.76
N ILE A 46 -6.97 -8.30 -22.37
CA ILE A 46 -7.42 -7.49 -21.23
C ILE A 46 -8.82 -6.91 -21.53
N TYR A 47 -9.06 -6.44 -22.74
CA TYR A 47 -10.36 -5.89 -23.11
C TYR A 47 -11.43 -6.97 -23.24
N ASP A 48 -11.10 -8.14 -23.77
CA ASP A 48 -12.04 -9.27 -23.85
C ASP A 48 -12.45 -9.74 -22.44
N GLU A 49 -11.49 -9.98 -21.53
CA GLU A 49 -11.78 -10.34 -20.13
C GLU A 49 -12.59 -9.25 -19.41
N ALA A 50 -12.31 -7.97 -19.70
CA ALA A 50 -13.05 -6.86 -19.11
C ALA A 50 -14.50 -6.78 -19.63
N GLN A 51 -14.71 -7.07 -20.90
CA GLN A 51 -16.05 -7.10 -21.50
C GLN A 51 -16.90 -8.21 -20.89
N GLU A 52 -16.36 -9.43 -20.80
CA GLU A 52 -17.06 -10.56 -20.18
C GLU A 52 -17.46 -10.24 -18.72
N GLU A 53 -16.57 -9.61 -17.95
CA GLU A 53 -16.86 -9.23 -16.57
C GLU A 53 -17.90 -8.10 -16.49
N ALA A 54 -17.83 -7.11 -17.38
CA ALA A 54 -18.80 -6.01 -17.45
C ALA A 54 -20.20 -6.52 -17.84
N ASP A 55 -20.30 -7.42 -18.80
CA ASP A 55 -21.55 -8.05 -19.22
C ASP A 55 -22.16 -8.87 -18.07
N THR A 56 -21.35 -9.55 -17.29
CA THR A 56 -21.79 -10.26 -16.07
C THR A 56 -22.43 -9.30 -15.08
N TYR A 57 -21.79 -8.15 -14.77
CA TYR A 57 -22.37 -7.15 -13.87
C TYR A 57 -23.64 -6.49 -14.42
N LEU A 58 -23.72 -6.33 -15.73
CA LEU A 58 -24.94 -5.83 -16.37
C LEU A 58 -26.10 -6.84 -16.26
N ALA A 59 -25.83 -8.12 -16.52
CA ALA A 59 -26.80 -9.19 -16.39
C ALA A 59 -27.30 -9.36 -14.95
N GLU A 60 -26.36 -9.31 -13.97
CA GLU A 60 -26.70 -9.32 -12.54
C GLU A 60 -27.62 -8.15 -12.17
N ALA A 61 -27.29 -6.93 -12.62
CA ALA A 61 -28.10 -5.76 -12.34
C ALA A 61 -29.50 -5.89 -12.96
N ALA A 62 -29.59 -6.35 -14.20
CA ALA A 62 -30.87 -6.56 -14.90
C ALA A 62 -31.75 -7.62 -14.20
N SER A 63 -31.14 -8.66 -13.64
CA SER A 63 -31.86 -9.70 -12.89
C SER A 63 -32.46 -9.21 -11.55
N LEU A 64 -31.89 -8.12 -10.99
CA LEU A 64 -32.33 -7.54 -9.72
C LEU A 64 -33.41 -6.43 -9.91
N GLY A 65 -33.66 -5.97 -11.13
CA GLY A 65 -34.72 -5.00 -11.48
C GLY A 65 -34.24 -3.82 -12.31
N ASP A 66 -35.18 -3.18 -12.99
CA ASP A 66 -34.93 -2.16 -14.05
C ASP A 66 -34.16 -0.89 -13.60
N ASN A 67 -34.07 -0.62 -12.29
CA ASN A 67 -33.41 0.57 -11.75
C ASN A 67 -32.09 0.27 -11.04
N ILE A 68 -31.62 -0.96 -11.12
CA ILE A 68 -30.37 -1.35 -10.45
C ILE A 68 -29.20 -1.16 -11.42
N ARG A 69 -28.19 -0.41 -10.95
CA ARG A 69 -26.97 -0.19 -11.71
C ARG A 69 -25.97 -1.32 -11.50
N ALA A 70 -25.24 -1.67 -12.55
CA ALA A 70 -24.12 -2.60 -12.49
C ALA A 70 -23.17 -2.26 -11.34
N ALA A 71 -22.61 -3.30 -10.71
CA ALA A 71 -21.70 -3.11 -9.58
C ALA A 71 -20.46 -2.30 -9.99
N TRP A 72 -19.93 -2.53 -11.17
CA TRP A 72 -18.76 -1.85 -11.72
C TRP A 72 -18.98 -1.47 -13.20
N GLY A 73 -18.29 -0.43 -13.65
CA GLY A 73 -18.31 -0.01 -15.05
C GLY A 73 -17.22 -0.71 -15.87
N TYR A 74 -17.31 -0.60 -17.19
CA TYR A 74 -16.34 -1.22 -18.11
C TYR A 74 -14.88 -0.85 -17.79
N GLN A 75 -14.57 0.43 -17.56
CA GLN A 75 -13.20 0.86 -17.20
C GLN A 75 -12.72 0.25 -15.89
N ASP A 76 -13.60 0.01 -14.92
CA ASP A 76 -13.27 -0.67 -13.67
C ASP A 76 -12.90 -2.14 -13.96
N CYS A 77 -13.62 -2.81 -14.85
CA CYS A 77 -13.33 -4.17 -15.28
C CYS A 77 -12.01 -4.27 -16.05
N VAL A 78 -11.66 -3.27 -16.88
CA VAL A 78 -10.36 -3.21 -17.57
C VAL A 78 -9.20 -3.17 -16.54
N VAL A 79 -9.30 -2.37 -15.49
CA VAL A 79 -8.26 -2.33 -14.43
C VAL A 79 -8.19 -3.66 -13.67
N ARG A 80 -9.32 -4.32 -13.45
CA ARG A 80 -9.38 -5.64 -12.77
C ARG A 80 -8.75 -6.74 -13.62
N ALA A 81 -9.02 -6.77 -14.92
CA ALA A 81 -8.37 -7.69 -15.86
C ALA A 81 -6.85 -7.42 -15.95
N LEU A 82 -6.45 -6.15 -16.03
CA LEU A 82 -5.05 -5.75 -15.96
C LEU A 82 -4.36 -6.24 -14.67
N MET A 83 -4.99 -6.06 -13.50
CA MET A 83 -4.44 -6.51 -12.22
C MET A 83 -4.26 -8.03 -12.18
N LYS A 84 -5.22 -8.79 -12.69
CA LYS A 84 -5.17 -10.24 -12.77
C LYS A 84 -4.00 -10.71 -13.63
N TRP A 85 -3.87 -10.17 -14.84
CA TRP A 85 -2.75 -10.46 -15.73
C TRP A 85 -1.41 -10.04 -15.12
N PHE A 86 -1.31 -8.82 -14.57
CA PHE A 86 -0.09 -8.29 -13.96
C PHE A 86 0.45 -9.20 -12.86
N LYS A 87 -0.43 -9.67 -11.98
CA LYS A 87 -0.07 -10.54 -10.85
C LYS A 87 0.26 -11.96 -11.27
N ALA A 88 -0.44 -12.50 -12.26
CA ALA A 88 -0.30 -13.91 -12.64
C ALA A 88 0.86 -14.15 -13.62
N GLU A 89 1.16 -13.18 -14.51
CA GLU A 89 2.00 -13.45 -15.66
C GLU A 89 3.11 -12.40 -15.90
N PHE A 90 2.91 -11.17 -15.44
CA PHE A 90 3.78 -10.09 -15.88
C PHE A 90 4.89 -9.76 -14.90
N PHE A 91 4.58 -9.67 -13.60
CA PHE A 91 5.52 -9.15 -12.63
C PHE A 91 5.83 -10.20 -11.56
N GLU A 92 7.11 -10.48 -11.35
CA GLU A 92 7.60 -11.49 -10.39
C GLU A 92 7.82 -10.89 -9.00
N TRP A 93 7.30 -11.58 -8.00
CA TRP A 93 7.63 -11.28 -6.60
C TRP A 93 8.96 -11.91 -6.21
N VAL A 94 9.86 -11.12 -5.63
CA VAL A 94 11.21 -11.57 -5.25
C VAL A 94 11.46 -11.32 -3.77
N ASP A 95 11.39 -12.36 -2.96
CA ASP A 95 11.88 -12.32 -1.58
C ASP A 95 13.41 -12.43 -1.56
N ASN A 96 13.93 -13.53 -2.07
CA ASN A 96 15.34 -13.76 -2.31
C ASN A 96 15.54 -14.20 -3.77
N PRO A 97 16.38 -13.50 -4.56
CA PRO A 97 16.63 -13.91 -5.94
C PRO A 97 17.29 -15.30 -5.97
N LYS A 98 16.87 -16.15 -6.89
CA LYS A 98 17.55 -17.43 -7.09
C LYS A 98 18.93 -17.21 -7.69
N CYS A 99 19.89 -18.05 -7.31
CA CYS A 99 21.23 -18.05 -7.89
C CYS A 99 21.17 -18.22 -9.42
N ALA A 100 21.76 -17.28 -10.15
CA ALA A 100 21.76 -17.32 -11.63
C ALA A 100 22.54 -18.53 -12.15
N THR A 101 23.58 -18.96 -11.43
CA THR A 101 24.47 -20.04 -11.84
C THR A 101 23.87 -21.44 -11.64
N CYS A 102 23.31 -21.72 -10.45
CA CYS A 102 22.86 -23.08 -10.10
C CYS A 102 21.38 -23.18 -9.69
N ARG A 103 20.64 -22.07 -9.74
CA ARG A 103 19.21 -21.98 -9.37
C ARG A 103 18.88 -22.30 -7.91
N SER A 104 19.89 -22.53 -7.07
CA SER A 104 19.70 -22.74 -5.63
C SER A 104 19.18 -21.48 -4.95
N VAL A 105 18.60 -21.65 -3.77
CA VAL A 105 18.19 -20.52 -2.92
C VAL A 105 19.40 -19.68 -2.51
N THR A 106 19.18 -18.43 -2.23
CA THR A 106 20.24 -17.51 -1.79
C THR A 106 19.96 -16.97 -0.40
N ILE A 107 21.00 -16.52 0.28
CA ILE A 107 20.95 -15.98 1.65
C ILE A 107 21.38 -14.51 1.59
N ALA A 108 20.59 -13.62 2.18
CA ALA A 108 20.89 -12.20 2.22
C ALA A 108 22.18 -11.90 2.98
N GLN A 109 23.05 -11.10 2.36
CA GLN A 109 24.34 -10.67 2.93
C GLN A 109 24.31 -9.19 3.36
N GLY A 110 23.21 -8.49 3.11
CA GLY A 110 23.04 -7.08 3.45
C GLY A 110 22.97 -6.17 2.23
N MET A 111 23.30 -4.90 2.44
CA MET A 111 23.22 -3.84 1.43
C MET A 111 24.60 -3.50 0.92
N VAL A 112 24.72 -3.29 -0.39
CA VAL A 112 25.96 -2.84 -1.06
C VAL A 112 25.68 -1.60 -1.88
N ALA A 113 26.73 -0.87 -2.23
CA ALA A 113 26.63 0.28 -3.11
C ALA A 113 26.21 -0.17 -4.53
N PRO A 114 25.36 0.60 -5.22
CA PRO A 114 25.03 0.36 -6.60
C PRO A 114 26.28 0.46 -7.50
N LEU A 115 26.35 -0.39 -8.52
CA LEU A 115 27.31 -0.23 -9.61
C LEU A 115 26.92 0.96 -10.50
N PRO A 116 27.85 1.49 -11.33
CA PRO A 116 27.56 2.63 -12.19
C PRO A 116 26.35 2.44 -13.11
N ASP A 117 26.19 1.26 -13.70
CA ASP A 117 25.06 0.90 -14.55
C ASP A 117 23.74 0.76 -13.75
N GLU A 118 23.80 0.22 -12.53
CA GLU A 118 22.64 0.15 -11.63
C GLU A 118 22.19 1.54 -11.19
N SER A 119 23.16 2.43 -10.85
CA SER A 119 22.87 3.83 -10.52
C SER A 119 22.30 4.60 -11.71
N ALA A 120 22.85 4.42 -12.90
CA ALA A 120 22.36 5.04 -14.13
C ALA A 120 20.92 4.66 -14.45
N ARG A 121 20.49 3.45 -14.05
CA ARG A 121 19.09 2.96 -14.15
C ARG A 121 18.23 3.34 -12.93
N GLY A 122 18.74 4.17 -12.02
CA GLY A 122 17.99 4.71 -10.89
C GLY A 122 17.98 3.86 -9.62
N ALA A 123 18.82 2.85 -9.50
CA ALA A 123 19.02 2.14 -8.24
C ALA A 123 19.77 3.04 -7.25
N ASN A 124 19.19 3.23 -6.08
CA ASN A 124 19.86 3.95 -4.98
C ASN A 124 20.33 3.01 -3.86
N ARG A 125 19.95 1.75 -3.91
CA ARG A 125 20.36 0.66 -2.99
C ARG A 125 20.33 -0.67 -3.72
N VAL A 126 21.21 -1.57 -3.32
CA VAL A 126 21.32 -2.93 -3.87
C VAL A 126 21.42 -3.91 -2.72
N GLU A 127 20.62 -4.93 -2.72
CA GLU A 127 20.72 -6.04 -1.80
C GLU A 127 21.67 -7.08 -2.37
N LEU A 128 22.60 -7.59 -1.57
CA LEU A 128 23.53 -8.66 -1.94
C LEU A 128 23.07 -9.97 -1.34
N TYR A 129 23.10 -11.01 -2.13
CA TYR A 129 22.74 -12.37 -1.75
C TYR A 129 23.84 -13.35 -2.12
N GLN A 130 24.08 -14.35 -1.28
CA GLN A 130 25.04 -15.43 -1.56
C GLN A 130 24.31 -16.74 -1.80
N CYS A 131 24.75 -17.51 -2.77
CA CYS A 131 24.23 -18.83 -3.02
C CYS A 131 24.44 -19.75 -1.83
N SER A 132 23.40 -20.48 -1.40
CA SER A 132 23.48 -21.43 -0.29
C SER A 132 24.21 -22.74 -0.64
N ASN A 133 24.43 -23.00 -1.93
CA ASN A 133 25.16 -24.16 -2.41
C ASN A 133 26.66 -23.94 -2.20
N GLN A 134 27.27 -24.73 -1.32
CA GLN A 134 28.70 -24.63 -0.96
C GLN A 134 29.66 -24.83 -2.14
N LEU A 135 29.25 -25.55 -3.17
CA LEU A 135 30.06 -25.73 -4.39
C LEU A 135 29.96 -24.56 -5.36
N CYS A 136 28.93 -23.73 -5.26
CA CYS A 136 28.70 -22.60 -6.15
C CYS A 136 29.21 -21.29 -5.58
N GLN A 137 28.76 -20.92 -4.38
CA GLN A 137 29.13 -19.71 -3.61
C GLN A 137 29.03 -18.38 -4.38
N SER A 138 28.34 -18.35 -5.52
CA SER A 138 28.19 -17.13 -6.32
C SER A 138 27.33 -16.10 -5.60
N PHE A 139 27.51 -14.84 -5.96
CA PHE A 139 26.73 -13.73 -5.43
C PHE A 139 25.71 -13.23 -6.45
N GLU A 140 24.53 -12.90 -5.96
CA GLU A 140 23.45 -12.27 -6.70
C GLU A 140 23.21 -10.85 -6.18
N ARG A 141 23.07 -9.92 -7.10
CA ARG A 141 22.75 -8.53 -6.80
C ARG A 141 21.28 -8.29 -7.12
N PHE A 142 20.58 -7.64 -6.20
CA PHE A 142 19.19 -7.25 -6.39
C PHE A 142 19.04 -5.72 -6.23
N PRO A 143 19.24 -4.97 -7.34
CA PRO A 143 19.05 -3.53 -7.35
C PRO A 143 17.57 -3.17 -7.13
N ARG A 144 17.31 -2.23 -6.23
CA ARG A 144 15.96 -1.72 -5.93
C ARG A 144 15.69 -0.51 -6.81
N TYR A 145 14.99 -0.73 -7.90
CA TYR A 145 14.65 0.31 -8.88
C TYR A 145 13.35 1.01 -8.51
N ASN A 146 13.33 2.35 -8.65
CA ASN A 146 12.14 3.19 -8.47
C ASN A 146 11.67 3.86 -9.77
N ASP A 147 12.31 3.56 -10.88
CA ASP A 147 11.94 4.06 -12.20
C ASP A 147 10.98 3.09 -12.87
N ALA A 148 9.78 3.57 -13.26
CA ALA A 148 8.74 2.74 -13.83
C ALA A 148 9.11 2.14 -15.19
N PHE A 149 9.94 2.84 -16.00
CA PHE A 149 10.44 2.30 -17.27
C PHE A 149 11.38 1.11 -17.03
N VAL A 150 12.28 1.23 -16.04
CA VAL A 150 13.18 0.13 -15.68
C VAL A 150 12.38 -1.05 -15.11
N LEU A 151 11.34 -0.78 -14.33
CA LEU A 151 10.46 -1.83 -13.78
C LEU A 151 9.65 -2.54 -14.88
N LEU A 152 9.23 -1.84 -15.91
CA LEU A 152 8.59 -2.42 -17.09
C LEU A 152 9.50 -3.44 -17.80
N GLN A 153 10.81 -3.20 -17.79
CA GLN A 153 11.81 -4.10 -18.38
C GLN A 153 12.20 -5.25 -17.45
N THR A 154 12.45 -4.96 -16.17
CA THR A 154 12.94 -5.97 -15.20
C THR A 154 11.85 -6.89 -14.69
N ARG A 155 10.61 -6.43 -14.62
CA ARG A 155 9.39 -7.19 -14.27
C ARG A 155 9.51 -7.95 -12.96
N ARG A 156 10.28 -7.44 -12.00
CA ARG A 156 10.49 -8.11 -10.71
C ARG A 156 10.72 -7.10 -9.60
N GLY A 157 10.26 -7.44 -8.39
CA GLY A 157 10.41 -6.58 -7.23
C GLY A 157 9.57 -7.03 -6.06
N ARG A 158 9.40 -6.13 -5.10
CA ARG A 158 8.49 -6.27 -3.95
C ARG A 158 7.42 -5.18 -4.02
N VAL A 159 6.72 -4.98 -2.91
CA VAL A 159 5.57 -4.07 -2.80
C VAL A 159 5.77 -2.73 -3.53
N GLY A 160 6.88 -2.03 -3.28
CA GLY A 160 7.14 -0.71 -3.86
C GLY A 160 7.27 -0.73 -5.37
N GLU A 161 8.02 -1.69 -5.90
CA GLU A 161 8.21 -1.89 -7.33
C GLU A 161 6.91 -2.35 -8.01
N TRP A 162 6.18 -3.28 -7.38
CA TRP A 162 4.87 -3.76 -7.85
C TRP A 162 3.88 -2.62 -7.99
N ALA A 163 3.64 -1.86 -6.91
CA ALA A 163 2.69 -0.77 -6.90
C ALA A 163 3.06 0.34 -7.89
N ASN A 164 4.36 0.67 -8.02
CA ASN A 164 4.82 1.69 -8.95
C ASN A 164 4.59 1.28 -10.42
N CYS A 165 5.02 0.07 -10.79
CA CYS A 165 4.83 -0.45 -12.15
C CYS A 165 3.34 -0.60 -12.49
N PHE A 166 2.56 -1.20 -11.61
CA PHE A 166 1.12 -1.37 -11.80
C PHE A 166 0.35 -0.05 -11.94
N SER A 167 0.65 0.94 -11.09
CA SER A 167 0.03 2.26 -11.18
C SER A 167 0.32 2.93 -12.54
N MET A 168 1.55 2.83 -13.02
CA MET A 168 1.94 3.34 -14.33
C MET A 168 1.17 2.63 -15.45
N LEU A 169 1.01 1.30 -15.40
CA LEU A 169 0.21 0.54 -16.37
C LEU A 169 -1.27 0.94 -16.34
N CYS A 170 -1.84 1.16 -15.15
CA CYS A 170 -3.20 1.71 -15.03
C CYS A 170 -3.31 3.09 -15.69
N ARG A 171 -2.27 3.92 -15.55
CA ARG A 171 -2.23 5.24 -16.21
C ARG A 171 -2.14 5.10 -17.73
N ALA A 172 -1.37 4.15 -18.24
CA ALA A 172 -1.21 3.89 -19.67
C ALA A 172 -2.54 3.51 -20.34
N ILE A 173 -3.39 2.70 -19.70
CA ILE A 173 -4.74 2.36 -20.20
C ILE A 173 -5.79 3.47 -19.98
N GLY A 174 -5.35 4.69 -19.66
CA GLY A 174 -6.20 5.88 -19.53
C GLY A 174 -6.88 6.04 -18.17
N SER A 175 -6.60 5.23 -17.17
CA SER A 175 -7.19 5.41 -15.84
C SER A 175 -6.57 6.60 -15.12
N ARG A 176 -7.36 7.27 -14.31
CA ARG A 176 -6.83 8.22 -13.31
C ARG A 176 -6.38 7.43 -12.10
N VAL A 177 -5.13 7.67 -11.67
CA VAL A 177 -4.42 6.82 -10.71
C VAL A 177 -3.83 7.66 -9.59
N ARG A 178 -3.86 7.12 -8.39
CA ARG A 178 -3.08 7.60 -7.24
C ARG A 178 -2.21 6.49 -6.69
N TRP A 179 -1.02 6.85 -6.27
CA TRP A 179 -0.13 6.00 -5.49
C TRP A 179 -0.30 6.34 -4.01
N VAL A 180 -0.70 5.38 -3.21
CA VAL A 180 -0.95 5.58 -1.78
C VAL A 180 0.27 5.12 -0.99
N TRP A 181 0.89 6.05 -0.31
CA TRP A 181 1.96 5.79 0.63
C TRP A 181 1.41 5.61 2.05
N ASN A 182 1.82 4.55 2.70
CA ASN A 182 1.56 4.27 4.10
C ASN A 182 2.85 4.42 4.91
N SER A 183 2.77 5.05 6.08
CA SER A 183 3.94 5.28 6.93
C SER A 183 4.50 4.03 7.59
N GLU A 184 3.77 2.93 7.59
CA GLU A 184 4.09 1.63 8.18
C GLU A 184 4.55 0.60 7.11
N ASP A 185 5.31 1.10 6.12
CA ASP A 185 6.02 0.32 5.10
C ASP A 185 5.11 -0.53 4.20
N HIS A 186 4.10 0.11 3.63
CA HIS A 186 3.31 -0.47 2.54
C HIS A 186 2.87 0.60 1.55
N VAL A 187 2.64 0.22 0.32
CA VAL A 187 2.14 1.09 -0.73
C VAL A 187 1.20 0.33 -1.66
N TRP A 188 0.20 1.02 -2.19
CA TRP A 188 -0.77 0.46 -3.12
C TRP A 188 -1.29 1.51 -4.09
N THR A 189 -2.22 1.13 -4.91
CA THR A 189 -2.84 1.96 -5.94
C THR A 189 -4.27 2.32 -5.56
N GLU A 190 -4.71 3.51 -5.90
CA GLU A 190 -6.12 3.85 -6.04
C GLU A 190 -6.41 4.26 -7.48
N VAL A 191 -7.54 3.83 -8.03
CA VAL A 191 -8.02 4.27 -9.33
C VAL A 191 -9.36 4.99 -9.19
N TYR A 192 -9.58 6.03 -10.00
CA TYR A 192 -10.85 6.74 -9.97
C TYR A 192 -11.89 6.03 -10.83
N SER A 193 -12.90 5.45 -10.20
CA SER A 193 -14.05 4.89 -10.89
C SER A 193 -14.98 6.00 -11.34
N THR A 194 -15.12 6.20 -12.65
CA THR A 194 -16.10 7.13 -13.23
C THR A 194 -17.54 6.65 -13.02
N HIS A 195 -17.73 5.34 -12.96
CA HIS A 195 -19.01 4.71 -12.68
C HIS A 195 -19.48 4.97 -11.24
N ARG A 196 -18.58 4.73 -10.26
CA ARG A 196 -18.86 4.95 -8.83
C ARG A 196 -18.64 6.40 -8.39
N LYS A 197 -17.98 7.23 -9.22
CA LYS A 197 -17.61 8.63 -8.92
C LYS A 197 -16.79 8.78 -7.64
N ARG A 198 -15.91 7.81 -7.37
CA ARG A 198 -15.02 7.78 -6.21
C ARG A 198 -13.70 7.08 -6.50
N TRP A 199 -12.74 7.25 -5.63
CA TRP A 199 -11.51 6.50 -5.64
C TRP A 199 -11.74 5.09 -5.09
N VAL A 200 -11.14 4.10 -5.74
CA VAL A 200 -11.26 2.68 -5.44
C VAL A 200 -9.88 2.14 -5.07
N HIS A 201 -9.81 1.43 -3.96
CA HIS A 201 -8.61 0.75 -3.51
C HIS A 201 -8.27 -0.43 -4.41
N VAL A 202 -6.99 -0.51 -4.83
CA VAL A 202 -6.45 -1.60 -5.65
C VAL A 202 -5.07 -1.99 -5.14
N ASP A 203 -4.92 -3.20 -4.64
CA ASP A 203 -3.63 -3.73 -4.26
C ASP A 203 -3.25 -4.89 -5.18
N CYS A 204 -2.30 -4.63 -6.10
CA CYS A 204 -1.84 -5.63 -7.06
C CYS A 204 -1.02 -6.75 -6.42
N CYS A 205 -0.35 -6.48 -5.28
CA CYS A 205 0.40 -7.50 -4.54
C CYS A 205 -0.55 -8.54 -3.93
N GLU A 206 -1.60 -8.05 -3.26
CA GLU A 206 -2.63 -8.90 -2.68
C GLU A 206 -3.63 -9.44 -3.73
N GLY A 207 -3.76 -8.75 -4.86
CA GLY A 207 -4.75 -9.06 -5.90
C GLY A 207 -6.16 -8.72 -5.48
N VAL A 208 -6.34 -7.61 -4.76
CA VAL A 208 -7.63 -7.21 -4.19
C VAL A 208 -8.14 -5.92 -4.80
N TRP A 209 -9.46 -5.85 -4.93
CA TRP A 209 -10.22 -4.74 -5.46
C TRP A 209 -11.23 -4.25 -4.43
N ASP A 210 -11.24 -2.93 -4.17
CA ASP A 210 -12.17 -2.24 -3.26
C ASP A 210 -12.27 -2.83 -1.84
N GLN A 211 -11.13 -3.19 -1.26
CA GLN A 211 -11.02 -3.70 0.10
C GLN A 211 -10.10 -2.83 0.97
N PRO A 212 -10.45 -1.59 1.25
CA PRO A 212 -9.55 -0.68 1.97
C PRO A 212 -9.25 -1.11 3.41
N LEU A 213 -10.08 -1.93 4.03
CA LEU A 213 -9.89 -2.41 5.40
C LEU A 213 -9.01 -3.67 5.52
N LEU A 214 -8.50 -4.18 4.40
CA LEU A 214 -7.62 -5.34 4.36
C LEU A 214 -6.47 -5.26 5.37
N TYR A 215 -5.86 -4.10 5.48
CA TYR A 215 -4.66 -3.89 6.31
C TYR A 215 -4.97 -3.79 7.81
N THR A 216 -6.14 -3.34 8.16
CA THR A 216 -6.54 -3.09 9.56
C THR A 216 -7.45 -4.17 10.13
N GLU A 217 -8.45 -4.61 9.37
CA GLU A 217 -9.46 -5.56 9.85
C GLU A 217 -9.27 -6.98 9.26
N GLY A 218 -8.43 -7.13 8.22
CA GLY A 218 -8.26 -8.38 7.48
C GLY A 218 -9.41 -8.65 6.50
N THR A 219 -9.33 -9.75 5.78
CA THR A 219 -10.40 -10.17 4.87
C THR A 219 -11.49 -10.90 5.64
N SER A 220 -12.67 -10.30 5.78
CA SER A 220 -13.89 -11.04 6.19
C SER A 220 -14.54 -11.77 5.01
N ARG A 221 -13.77 -12.46 4.18
CA ARG A 221 -14.34 -13.35 3.17
C ARG A 221 -14.52 -14.74 3.75
N LEU A 222 -15.69 -14.99 4.31
CA LEU A 222 -16.28 -16.32 4.31
C LEU A 222 -16.53 -16.69 2.84
N MET A 223 -15.52 -17.19 2.12
CA MET A 223 -15.78 -17.82 0.84
C MET A 223 -16.46 -19.16 1.12
N CYS A 224 -17.73 -19.25 0.78
CA CYS A 224 -18.48 -20.49 0.66
C CYS A 224 -17.77 -21.38 -0.38
N TYR A 225 -17.01 -22.37 0.06
CA TYR A 225 -16.41 -23.39 -0.81
C TYR A 225 -17.26 -24.64 -0.78
N THR A 226 -17.89 -24.90 -1.92
CA THR A 226 -18.35 -26.25 -2.26
C THR A 226 -17.23 -26.99 -3.01
N THR A 227 -16.82 -28.12 -2.40
CA THR A 227 -16.13 -29.30 -2.98
C THR A 227 -14.82 -29.13 -3.78
N LEU A 228 -13.67 -29.49 -3.20
CA LEU A 228 -12.74 -30.58 -3.61
C LEU A 228 -11.56 -30.72 -2.63
N THR A 229 -11.41 -31.88 -2.05
CA THR A 229 -10.48 -32.26 -0.99
C THR A 229 -9.15 -32.77 -1.60
N LEU A 230 -8.03 -32.19 -1.19
CA LEU A 230 -6.63 -32.66 -1.21
C LEU A 230 -5.55 -31.69 -1.73
N TYR A 231 -5.90 -30.71 -2.54
CA TYR A 231 -5.06 -29.53 -2.82
C TYR A 231 -5.12 -28.52 -1.64
N PHE A 232 -5.90 -28.89 -0.65
CA PHE A 232 -6.50 -28.04 0.38
C PHE A 232 -5.55 -27.63 1.50
N VAL A 233 -4.52 -28.43 1.87
CA VAL A 233 -3.73 -28.13 3.07
C VAL A 233 -2.67 -27.05 2.83
N ALA A 234 -1.99 -27.06 1.69
CA ALA A 234 -1.02 -26.02 1.36
C ALA A 234 -1.68 -24.69 1.00
N VAL A 235 -2.80 -24.73 0.27
CA VAL A 235 -3.64 -23.56 -0.03
C VAL A 235 -4.32 -23.04 1.24
N MET A 236 -4.76 -23.92 2.16
CA MET A 236 -5.34 -23.53 3.45
C MET A 236 -4.32 -22.88 4.38
N LEU A 237 -3.08 -23.30 4.42
CA LEU A 237 -2.04 -22.64 5.20
C LEU A 237 -1.74 -21.25 4.65
N THR A 238 -1.68 -21.07 3.33
CA THR A 238 -1.49 -19.75 2.71
C THR A 238 -2.72 -18.86 2.91
N ILE A 239 -3.94 -19.42 2.84
CA ILE A 239 -5.20 -18.72 3.08
C ILE A 239 -5.36 -18.39 4.58
N ILE A 240 -4.98 -19.27 5.50
CA ILE A 240 -5.02 -19.03 6.95
C ILE A 240 -3.98 -17.95 7.34
N PHE A 241 -2.81 -17.93 6.73
CA PHE A 241 -1.84 -16.84 6.92
C PHE A 241 -2.33 -15.50 6.34
N SER A 242 -3.07 -15.52 5.22
CA SER A 242 -3.74 -14.35 4.65
C SER A 242 -5.00 -13.95 5.42
N MET A 243 -5.69 -14.91 6.06
CA MET A 243 -6.89 -14.67 6.88
C MET A 243 -6.60 -14.16 8.30
N ILE A 244 -5.39 -14.36 8.83
CA ILE A 244 -4.90 -13.66 10.02
C ILE A 244 -4.52 -12.25 9.55
N GLY A 245 -5.52 -11.50 9.12
CA GLY A 245 -5.39 -10.17 8.53
C GLY A 245 -4.31 -9.35 9.22
N TRP A 246 -3.66 -8.53 8.51
CA TRP A 246 -2.46 -7.78 8.91
C TRP A 246 -2.63 -7.02 10.24
N LYS A 247 -3.85 -6.79 10.71
CA LYS A 247 -4.21 -6.09 11.95
C LYS A 247 -3.24 -4.94 12.27
N ARG A 248 -2.80 -4.27 11.20
CA ARG A 248 -1.85 -3.18 11.32
C ARG A 248 -2.50 -1.97 11.95
N GLN A 249 -1.73 -1.28 12.76
CA GLN A 249 -2.05 0.08 13.17
C GLN A 249 -1.38 1.05 12.20
N ILE A 250 -2.09 2.11 11.82
CA ILE A 250 -1.71 3.03 10.76
C ILE A 250 -1.76 4.47 11.26
N ALA A 251 -0.69 5.25 11.00
CA ALA A 251 -0.65 6.68 11.29
C ALA A 251 -1.04 7.53 10.07
N TYR A 252 -0.48 7.23 8.90
CA TYR A 252 -0.68 8.03 7.70
C TYR A 252 -0.88 7.14 6.47
N CYS A 253 -1.92 7.45 5.68
CA CYS A 253 -2.08 7.02 4.31
C CYS A 253 -2.25 8.28 3.45
N ILE A 254 -1.24 8.63 2.67
CA ILE A 254 -1.29 9.80 1.79
C ILE A 254 -1.30 9.32 0.34
N ALA A 255 -2.36 9.68 -0.36
CA ALA A 255 -2.51 9.38 -1.77
C ALA A 255 -1.93 10.51 -2.63
N PHE A 256 -1.11 10.17 -3.62
CA PHE A 256 -0.47 11.10 -4.55
C PHE A 256 -0.91 10.80 -5.98
N SER A 257 -1.26 11.82 -6.74
CA SER A 257 -1.52 11.79 -8.18
C SER A 257 -0.66 12.83 -8.89
N ALA A 258 -0.69 12.82 -10.22
CA ALA A 258 -0.02 13.86 -11.01
C ALA A 258 -0.58 15.26 -10.73
N ASP A 259 -1.86 15.36 -10.34
CA ASP A 259 -2.61 16.60 -10.13
C ASP A 259 -2.81 16.97 -8.65
N GLY A 260 -2.22 16.23 -7.70
CA GLY A 260 -2.29 16.59 -6.28
C GLY A 260 -2.04 15.45 -5.30
N CYS A 261 -2.52 15.64 -4.08
CA CYS A 261 -2.43 14.65 -3.01
C CYS A 261 -3.61 14.79 -2.03
N GLN A 262 -3.90 13.72 -1.28
CA GLN A 262 -4.96 13.71 -0.27
C GLN A 262 -4.58 12.81 0.91
N ASP A 263 -4.94 13.22 2.12
CA ASP A 263 -4.91 12.34 3.29
C ASP A 263 -6.13 11.42 3.28
N VAL A 264 -5.89 10.16 2.97
CA VAL A 264 -6.94 9.13 2.86
C VAL A 264 -6.93 8.15 4.03
N THR A 265 -6.21 8.46 5.10
CA THR A 265 -6.05 7.57 6.26
C THR A 265 -7.41 7.05 6.78
N ARG A 266 -8.45 7.88 6.76
CA ARG A 266 -9.79 7.52 7.21
C ARG A 266 -10.46 6.42 6.38
N ARG A 267 -10.11 6.29 5.11
CA ARG A 267 -10.60 5.19 4.26
C ARG A 267 -10.06 3.84 4.72
N TYR A 268 -8.82 3.82 5.20
CA TYR A 268 -8.09 2.60 5.59
C TYR A 268 -8.17 2.28 7.08
N VAL A 269 -8.52 3.26 7.92
CA VAL A 269 -8.64 3.10 9.38
C VAL A 269 -10.07 3.45 9.80
N ARG A 270 -10.95 2.43 9.78
CA ARG A 270 -12.35 2.63 10.17
C ARG A 270 -12.53 2.71 11.68
N ASP A 271 -11.81 1.92 12.47
CA ASP A 271 -11.78 2.00 13.92
C ASP A 271 -10.47 2.63 14.40
N PRO A 272 -10.45 3.96 14.69
CA PRO A 272 -9.22 4.63 15.10
C PRO A 272 -8.75 4.22 16.50
N ILE A 273 -9.62 3.71 17.36
CA ILE A 273 -9.23 3.25 18.71
C ILE A 273 -8.38 1.98 18.60
N ALA A 274 -8.80 1.05 17.74
CA ALA A 274 -8.11 -0.22 17.56
C ALA A 274 -6.91 -0.14 16.60
N HIS A 275 -7.00 0.71 15.55
CA HIS A 275 -6.11 0.62 14.40
C HIS A 275 -5.39 1.91 14.04
N ALA A 276 -5.57 3.03 14.77
CA ALA A 276 -4.78 4.23 14.53
C ALA A 276 -3.52 4.27 15.40
N LEU A 277 -2.40 4.67 14.78
CA LEU A 277 -1.20 5.09 15.50
C LEU A 277 -1.21 6.60 15.73
N PRO A 278 -0.54 7.08 16.80
CA PRO A 278 -0.36 8.51 17.00
C PRO A 278 0.38 9.17 15.85
N ARG A 279 -0.13 10.28 15.35
CA ARG A 279 0.45 11.06 14.25
C ARG A 279 1.48 12.03 14.81
N GLN A 280 2.77 11.60 14.80
CA GLN A 280 3.85 12.31 15.49
C GLN A 280 4.84 13.02 14.55
N ARG A 281 4.63 12.94 13.22
CA ARG A 281 5.55 13.54 12.23
C ARG A 281 5.30 15.04 12.02
N SER A 282 4.06 15.48 12.26
CA SER A 282 3.62 16.87 12.18
C SER A 282 2.32 17.05 12.96
N THR A 283 1.96 18.30 13.26
CA THR A 283 0.58 18.61 13.67
C THR A 283 -0.37 18.50 12.49
N GLU A 284 -1.68 18.38 12.75
CA GLU A 284 -2.68 18.32 11.67
C GLU A 284 -2.69 19.62 10.84
N ALA A 285 -2.49 20.79 11.49
CA ALA A 285 -2.40 22.07 10.79
C ALA A 285 -1.20 22.15 9.85
N GLN A 286 -0.04 21.62 10.27
CA GLN A 286 1.16 21.55 9.43
C GLN A 286 0.97 20.54 8.27
N LEU A 287 0.34 19.40 8.52
CA LEU A 287 0.04 18.45 7.44
C LEU A 287 -0.89 19.08 6.40
N GLN A 288 -1.96 19.76 6.81
CA GLN A 288 -2.86 20.45 5.88
C GLN A 288 -2.12 21.51 5.05
N HIS A 289 -1.17 22.23 5.64
CA HIS A 289 -0.31 23.17 4.91
C HIS A 289 0.54 22.45 3.85
N ILE A 290 1.21 21.35 4.23
CA ILE A 290 2.05 20.56 3.30
C ILE A 290 1.22 20.03 2.12
N LEU A 291 0.04 19.48 2.39
CA LEU A 291 -0.84 18.98 1.35
C LEU A 291 -1.34 20.08 0.42
N ALA A 292 -1.69 21.25 0.98
CA ALA A 292 -2.10 22.41 0.19
C ALA A 292 -0.95 22.91 -0.71
N GLU A 293 0.28 22.94 -0.19
CA GLU A 293 1.47 23.32 -0.96
C GLU A 293 1.73 22.36 -2.13
N ILE A 294 1.66 21.05 -1.91
CA ILE A 294 1.79 20.03 -2.97
C ILE A 294 0.69 20.22 -4.03
N LYS A 295 -0.57 20.41 -3.61
CA LYS A 295 -1.69 20.65 -4.53
C LYS A 295 -1.46 21.90 -5.37
N ALA A 296 -1.07 23.00 -4.75
CA ALA A 296 -0.77 24.25 -5.46
C ALA A 296 0.33 24.06 -6.51
N LEU A 297 1.41 23.35 -6.14
CA LEU A 297 2.50 23.03 -7.05
C LEU A 297 2.02 22.19 -8.25
N ARG A 298 1.25 21.12 -8.02
CA ARG A 298 0.78 20.20 -9.07
C ARG A 298 -0.28 20.81 -9.98
N ARG A 299 -1.01 21.81 -9.52
CA ARG A 299 -2.10 22.47 -10.26
C ARG A 299 -1.72 23.82 -10.84
N ARG A 300 -0.45 24.23 -10.72
CA ARG A 300 -0.01 25.54 -11.15
C ARG A 300 -0.33 25.81 -12.64
N ASP A 301 -0.10 24.81 -13.47
CA ASP A 301 -0.21 24.93 -14.94
C ASP A 301 -1.55 24.37 -15.50
N LEU A 302 -2.46 23.92 -14.62
CA LEU A 302 -3.80 23.46 -15.04
C LEU A 302 -4.70 24.63 -15.38
N ASP A 303 -5.60 24.40 -16.32
CA ASP A 303 -6.64 25.38 -16.68
C ASP A 303 -7.70 25.54 -15.57
N LYS A 304 -8.58 26.52 -15.75
CA LYS A 304 -9.63 26.83 -14.76
C LYS A 304 -10.68 25.73 -14.66
N GLN A 305 -10.99 25.05 -15.77
CA GLN A 305 -11.99 24.00 -15.83
C GLN A 305 -11.50 22.75 -15.07
N ASP A 306 -10.26 22.33 -15.30
CA ASP A 306 -9.65 21.22 -14.59
C ASP A 306 -9.51 21.47 -13.10
N ARG A 307 -9.08 22.67 -12.70
CA ARG A 307 -9.05 23.04 -11.28
C ARG A 307 -10.44 22.97 -10.62
N PHE A 308 -11.47 23.43 -11.32
CA PHE A 308 -12.85 23.38 -10.81
C PHE A 308 -13.32 21.92 -10.65
N ARG A 309 -13.07 21.07 -11.66
CA ARG A 309 -13.39 19.65 -11.62
C ARG A 309 -12.71 18.94 -10.45
N LEU A 310 -11.38 19.14 -10.27
CA LEU A 310 -10.60 18.55 -9.19
C LEU A 310 -11.09 19.00 -7.82
N ASN A 311 -11.41 20.28 -7.65
CA ASN A 311 -11.95 20.79 -6.39
C ASN A 311 -13.32 20.16 -6.06
N ALA A 312 -14.20 19.99 -7.06
CA ALA A 312 -15.50 19.36 -6.86
C ALA A 312 -15.36 17.86 -6.49
N GLU A 313 -14.37 17.18 -7.03
CA GLU A 313 -14.07 15.78 -6.68
C GLU A 313 -13.49 15.67 -5.27
N GLU A 314 -12.59 16.57 -4.87
CA GLU A 314 -12.07 16.63 -3.50
C GLU A 314 -13.17 16.90 -2.47
N MET A 315 -14.08 17.82 -2.76
CA MET A 315 -15.23 18.06 -1.88
C MET A 315 -16.09 16.82 -1.68
N ARG A 316 -16.29 16.01 -2.75
CA ARG A 316 -17.02 14.73 -2.65
C ARG A 316 -16.25 13.71 -1.84
N GLU A 317 -14.94 13.59 -2.05
CA GLU A 317 -14.08 12.69 -1.29
C GLU A 317 -14.02 13.07 0.19
N ASP A 318 -13.91 14.38 0.49
CA ASP A 318 -13.95 14.87 1.88
C ASP A 318 -15.30 14.57 2.56
N ALA A 319 -16.39 14.63 1.81
CA ALA A 319 -17.70 14.23 2.34
C ALA A 319 -17.78 12.72 2.60
N GLU A 320 -17.22 11.89 1.70
CA GLU A 320 -17.09 10.45 1.90
C GLU A 320 -16.28 10.12 3.15
N LEU A 321 -15.09 10.71 3.29
CA LEU A 321 -14.21 10.48 4.44
C LEU A 321 -14.84 10.96 5.76
N ARG A 322 -15.59 12.07 5.75
CA ARG A 322 -16.35 12.54 6.93
C ARG A 322 -17.48 11.57 7.29
N LYS A 323 -18.18 11.02 6.32
CA LYS A 323 -19.22 10.00 6.55
C LYS A 323 -18.66 8.79 7.29
N ILE A 324 -17.48 8.30 6.90
CA ILE A 324 -16.79 7.21 7.59
C ILE A 324 -16.56 7.54 9.07
N ILE A 325 -16.15 8.77 9.39
CA ILE A 325 -15.96 9.22 10.78
C ILE A 325 -17.27 9.17 11.55
N ILE A 326 -18.34 9.73 10.99
CA ILE A 326 -19.66 9.76 11.62
C ILE A 326 -20.18 8.34 11.89
N GLU A 327 -20.11 7.45 10.92
CA GLU A 327 -20.51 6.06 11.06
C GLU A 327 -19.69 5.32 12.13
N THR A 328 -18.41 5.63 12.24
CA THR A 328 -17.52 5.05 13.26
C THR A 328 -17.90 5.53 14.66
N LEU A 329 -18.10 6.83 14.82
CA LEU A 329 -18.55 7.40 16.09
C LEU A 329 -19.89 6.84 16.52
N ALA A 330 -20.87 6.73 15.61
CA ALA A 330 -22.17 6.16 15.88
C ALA A 330 -22.06 4.69 16.37
N ARG A 331 -21.20 3.88 15.72
CA ARG A 331 -20.96 2.50 16.16
C ARG A 331 -20.30 2.42 17.54
N ASN A 332 -19.34 3.29 17.83
CA ASN A 332 -18.66 3.29 19.12
C ASN A 332 -19.61 3.72 20.24
N VAL A 333 -20.47 4.72 20.02
CA VAL A 333 -21.52 5.13 20.96
C VAL A 333 -22.50 3.97 21.20
N ALA A 334 -22.95 3.28 20.14
CA ALA A 334 -23.85 2.13 20.29
C ALA A 334 -23.21 1.00 21.11
N ARG A 335 -21.91 0.71 20.91
CA ARG A 335 -21.18 -0.28 21.72
C ARG A 335 -21.10 0.07 23.20
N ILE A 336 -20.88 1.34 23.52
CA ILE A 336 -20.84 1.81 24.91
C ILE A 336 -22.25 1.68 25.53
N SER A 337 -23.29 2.06 24.79
CA SER A 337 -24.69 1.96 25.27
C SER A 337 -25.13 0.52 25.53
N THR A 338 -24.73 -0.43 24.66
CA THR A 338 -25.05 -1.86 24.85
C THR A 338 -24.25 -2.49 25.99
N ALA A 339 -23.00 -2.09 26.19
CA ALA A 339 -22.18 -2.56 27.33
C ALA A 339 -22.71 -2.06 28.68
N ALA A 340 -23.32 -0.86 28.69
CA ALA A 340 -23.95 -0.29 29.89
C ALA A 340 -25.30 -0.94 30.24
N TYR A 341 -25.91 -1.72 29.35
CA TYR A 341 -27.23 -2.34 29.52
C TYR A 341 -27.18 -3.84 29.76
N THR A 342 -26.09 -4.42 30.24
CA THR A 342 -26.06 -5.80 30.73
C THR A 342 -26.66 -5.81 32.15
N PRO A 343 -27.86 -6.38 32.39
CA PRO A 343 -28.48 -6.41 33.74
C PRO A 343 -27.60 -7.26 34.66
N GLY A 344 -26.93 -6.64 35.64
CA GLY A 344 -26.13 -7.31 36.65
C GLY A 344 -24.62 -6.96 36.71
N ALA A 345 -24.08 -6.16 35.79
CA ALA A 345 -22.71 -5.67 35.92
C ALA A 345 -22.71 -4.24 36.48
N SER A 346 -21.99 -4.03 37.58
CA SER A 346 -21.75 -2.70 38.13
C SER A 346 -21.04 -1.82 37.07
N PRO A 347 -21.48 -0.56 36.85
CA PRO A 347 -20.95 0.29 35.77
C PRO A 347 -19.46 0.63 35.84
N MET A 348 -18.81 0.34 36.97
CA MET A 348 -17.39 0.69 37.22
C MET A 348 -16.40 -0.44 36.87
N GLU A 349 -16.79 -1.71 36.88
CA GLU A 349 -15.85 -2.82 36.61
C GLU A 349 -15.51 -3.02 35.14
N GLY A 350 -16.42 -2.70 34.21
CA GLY A 350 -16.19 -2.84 32.78
C GLY A 350 -15.18 -1.84 32.18
N VAL A 351 -15.12 -0.63 32.74
CA VAL A 351 -14.20 0.44 32.26
C VAL A 351 -12.79 0.23 32.79
N VAL A 352 -12.64 -0.29 34.00
CA VAL A 352 -11.32 -0.57 34.61
C VAL A 352 -10.68 -1.81 33.96
N ALA A 353 -11.48 -2.85 33.64
CA ALA A 353 -10.94 -4.07 33.03
C ALA A 353 -10.48 -3.88 31.57
N THR A 354 -11.10 -2.96 30.82
CA THR A 354 -10.66 -2.63 29.45
C THR A 354 -9.40 -1.77 29.44
N ASN A 355 -9.26 -0.83 30.37
CA ASN A 355 -8.05 0.01 30.46
C ASN A 355 -6.84 -0.83 30.93
N THR A 356 -6.99 -1.72 31.90
CA THR A 356 -5.87 -2.57 32.38
C THR A 356 -5.41 -3.59 31.33
N ARG A 357 -6.27 -4.09 30.45
CA ARG A 357 -5.85 -4.97 29.34
C ARG A 357 -5.14 -4.18 28.23
N VAL A 358 -5.62 -2.99 27.90
CA VAL A 358 -4.97 -2.12 26.88
C VAL A 358 -3.57 -1.69 27.35
N ASP A 359 -3.42 -1.35 28.64
CA ASP A 359 -2.14 -0.97 29.21
C ASP A 359 -1.17 -2.16 29.29
N ALA A 360 -1.63 -3.37 29.65
CA ALA A 360 -0.81 -4.57 29.69
C ALA A 360 -0.35 -5.03 28.30
N ASP A 361 -1.18 -4.92 27.29
CA ASP A 361 -0.82 -5.25 25.90
C ASP A 361 0.11 -4.18 25.29
N ALA A 362 -0.10 -2.91 25.61
CA ALA A 362 0.81 -1.81 25.24
C ALA A 362 2.19 -1.97 25.90
N GLN A 363 2.23 -2.38 27.15
CA GLN A 363 3.47 -2.61 27.90
C GLN A 363 4.24 -3.82 27.35
N LYS A 364 3.57 -4.93 27.05
CA LYS A 364 4.18 -6.09 26.37
C LYS A 364 4.68 -5.78 24.96
N ALA A 365 3.98 -4.91 24.23
CA ALA A 365 4.42 -4.45 22.92
C ALA A 365 5.66 -3.54 23.01
N ALA A 366 5.75 -2.70 24.05
CA ALA A 366 6.91 -1.86 24.34
C ALA A 366 8.12 -2.70 24.74
N GLU A 367 7.94 -3.71 25.60
CA GLU A 367 9.00 -4.66 26.02
C GLU A 367 9.55 -5.47 24.85
N ARG A 368 8.69 -5.95 23.93
CA ARG A 368 9.13 -6.64 22.70
C ARG A 368 9.92 -5.72 21.76
N ARG A 369 9.54 -4.44 21.65
CA ARG A 369 10.29 -3.43 20.87
C ARG A 369 11.64 -3.14 21.49
N GLN A 370 11.70 -3.00 22.82
CA GLN A 370 12.95 -2.76 23.53
C GLN A 370 13.90 -3.96 23.39
N GLY A 371 13.40 -5.20 23.57
CA GLY A 371 14.17 -6.42 23.34
C GLY A 371 14.74 -6.53 21.92
N GLY A 372 13.99 -6.13 20.89
CA GLY A 372 14.47 -6.08 19.51
C GLY A 372 15.57 -5.03 19.28
N ILE A 373 15.46 -3.86 19.93
CA ILE A 373 16.48 -2.80 19.87
C ILE A 373 17.75 -3.24 20.57
N ASP A 374 17.63 -3.87 21.72
CA ASP A 374 18.77 -4.31 22.53
C ASP A 374 19.50 -5.48 21.86
N ALA A 375 18.78 -6.43 21.25
CA ALA A 375 19.35 -7.49 20.42
C ALA A 375 20.13 -6.95 19.22
N ARG A 376 19.60 -5.90 18.56
CA ARG A 376 20.27 -5.24 17.43
C ARG A 376 21.52 -4.47 17.88
N ARG A 377 21.49 -3.82 19.05
CA ARG A 377 22.65 -3.15 19.64
C ARG A 377 23.75 -4.15 20.02
N ALA A 378 23.38 -5.28 20.63
CA ALA A 378 24.30 -6.35 20.98
C ALA A 378 24.98 -6.94 19.74
N TYR A 379 24.21 -7.18 18.64
CA TYR A 379 24.74 -7.66 17.38
C TYR A 379 25.74 -6.69 16.74
N VAL A 380 25.42 -5.40 16.73
CA VAL A 380 26.33 -4.36 16.19
C VAL A 380 27.60 -4.25 17.02
N ALA A 381 27.50 -4.31 18.35
CA ALA A 381 28.67 -4.28 19.24
C ALA A 381 29.58 -5.50 19.03
N GLN A 382 29.00 -6.68 18.83
CA GLN A 382 29.76 -7.91 18.55
C GLN A 382 30.49 -7.83 17.19
N GLN A 383 29.86 -7.25 16.17
CA GLN A 383 30.52 -7.00 14.87
C GLN A 383 31.69 -6.00 14.97
N GLN A 384 31.53 -4.94 15.77
CA GLN A 384 32.60 -3.97 15.98
C GLN A 384 33.78 -4.57 16.73
N GLN A 385 33.56 -5.48 17.72
CA GLN A 385 34.65 -6.20 18.39
C GLN A 385 35.37 -7.18 17.49
N GLN A 386 34.65 -7.85 16.56
CA GLN A 386 35.28 -8.75 15.59
C GLN A 386 36.15 -7.99 14.57
N GLN A 387 35.76 -6.78 14.16
CA GLN A 387 36.55 -5.94 13.26
C GLN A 387 37.82 -5.38 13.94
N GLN A 388 37.81 -5.17 15.25
CA GLN A 388 39.01 -4.71 16.02
C GLN A 388 40.00 -5.82 16.32
N GLN A 389 39.61 -7.09 16.14
CA GLN A 389 40.48 -8.26 16.39
C GLN A 389 41.11 -8.83 15.12
N GLN A 390 40.85 -8.24 13.94
CA GLN A 390 41.58 -8.62 12.72
C GLN A 390 42.96 -7.93 12.71
N PRO A 391 44.06 -8.70 12.58
CA PRO A 391 45.40 -8.11 12.44
C PRO A 391 45.50 -7.31 11.15
N PRO A 392 46.33 -6.25 11.10
CA PRO A 392 46.58 -5.51 9.87
C PRO A 392 47.10 -6.47 8.81
N GLN A 393 46.44 -6.45 7.65
CA GLN A 393 46.96 -7.11 6.46
C GLN A 393 48.06 -6.20 5.87
N ASP A 394 49.29 -6.66 5.89
CA ASP A 394 50.44 -6.08 5.18
C ASP A 394 50.27 -6.27 3.66
#